data_b3e9cd549715033f51202037a243f8df
#
_entry.id   b3e9cd549715033f51202037a243f8df
#
_cell.length_a   1.000
_cell.length_b   1.000
_cell.length_c   1.000
_cell.angle_alpha   90.00
_cell.angle_beta   90.00
_cell.angle_gamma   90.00
#
_symmetry.space_group_name_H-M   'P 1'
#
loop_
_entity.id
_entity.type
_entity.pdbx_description
1 polymer ?
#
loop_
_entity_poly.entity_id
_entity_poly.type
_entity_poly.pdbx_seq_one_letter_code
_entity_poly.pdbx_strand_id
1 'polypeptide(L)'
;AKTLGFTLTGEQLQVVFEQFKALADKKKEIYDGDIIALVQQQISGNVDEQWTLVDYVVTSGKSRQPHVELTLSCGNKEATECIELGDGPIDAAFWAVEKITGIELVCKDFRVRSATLGRDAIGEVNLEVEHKGRTYRGVGVSTDSVESTILAMLNAINRIISEKSTTQNESARN
;
A
#
# COMPACT_ATOMS: atom_id res chain seq x y z
N ALA A 1 -9.99 -6.92 17.63
CA ALA A 1 -10.66 -5.84 16.91
C ALA A 1 -11.87 -5.30 17.69
N LYS A 2 -12.85 -6.13 18.07
CA LYS A 2 -14.02 -5.66 18.87
C LYS A 2 -13.65 -4.98 20.18
N THR A 3 -12.66 -5.50 20.90
CA THR A 3 -12.17 -4.94 22.17
C THR A 3 -11.50 -3.57 21.98
N LEU A 4 -11.01 -3.28 20.77
CA LEU A 4 -10.38 -2.01 20.40
C LEU A 4 -11.36 -1.04 19.70
N GLY A 5 -12.67 -1.35 19.72
CA GLY A 5 -13.73 -0.46 19.21
C GLY A 5 -13.94 -0.49 17.70
N PHE A 6 -13.37 -1.46 16.97
CA PHE A 6 -13.54 -1.59 15.52
C PHE A 6 -14.58 -2.64 15.15
N THR A 7 -15.45 -2.30 14.21
CA THR A 7 -16.41 -3.22 13.58
C THR A 7 -15.90 -3.57 12.18
N LEU A 8 -15.56 -4.83 11.96
CA LEU A 8 -15.09 -5.37 10.68
C LEU A 8 -16.12 -6.34 10.12
N THR A 9 -16.23 -6.38 8.78
CA THR A 9 -16.95 -7.46 8.11
C THR A 9 -16.17 -8.78 8.23
N GLY A 10 -16.81 -9.92 7.92
CA GLY A 10 -16.14 -11.22 7.96
C GLY A 10 -14.94 -11.30 7.03
N GLU A 11 -15.03 -10.72 5.83
CA GLU A 11 -13.95 -10.65 4.85
C GLU A 11 -12.79 -9.76 5.33
N GLN A 12 -13.10 -8.57 5.83
CA GLN A 12 -12.09 -7.67 6.41
C GLN A 12 -11.35 -8.32 7.58
N LEU A 13 -12.08 -9.06 8.42
CA LEU A 13 -11.49 -9.77 9.56
C LEU A 13 -10.51 -10.86 9.10
N GLN A 14 -10.85 -11.58 8.02
CA GLN A 14 -9.97 -12.60 7.46
C GLN A 14 -8.67 -12.00 6.94
N VAL A 15 -8.75 -10.90 6.18
CA VAL A 15 -7.56 -10.21 5.65
C VAL A 15 -6.68 -9.66 6.77
N VAL A 16 -7.28 -9.00 7.77
CA VAL A 16 -6.54 -8.53 8.96
C VAL A 16 -5.86 -9.69 9.69
N PHE A 17 -6.51 -10.84 9.77
CA PHE A 17 -5.94 -12.01 10.42
C PHE A 17 -4.74 -12.60 9.67
N GLU A 18 -4.79 -12.63 8.34
CA GLU A 18 -3.67 -13.09 7.50
C GLU A 18 -2.48 -12.12 7.59
N GLN A 19 -2.74 -10.82 7.51
CA GLN A 19 -1.70 -9.79 7.70
C GLN A 19 -1.10 -9.84 9.11
N PHE A 20 -1.93 -10.07 10.13
CA PHE A 20 -1.47 -10.26 11.50
C PHE A 20 -0.55 -11.47 11.63
N LYS A 21 -0.87 -12.60 10.98
CA LYS A 21 0.01 -13.78 10.97
C LYS A 21 1.35 -13.46 10.32
N ALA A 22 1.32 -12.84 9.14
CA ALA A 22 2.55 -12.46 8.44
C ALA A 22 3.42 -11.48 9.26
N LEU A 23 2.78 -10.58 10.02
CA LEU A 23 3.48 -9.69 10.93
C LEU A 23 4.06 -10.45 12.13
N ALA A 24 3.30 -11.40 12.70
CA ALA A 24 3.74 -12.24 13.83
C ALA A 24 4.96 -13.10 13.47
N ASP A 25 5.06 -13.55 12.23
CA ASP A 25 6.20 -14.32 11.74
C ASP A 25 7.46 -13.45 11.60
N LYS A 26 7.29 -12.16 11.32
CA LYS A 26 8.39 -11.20 11.11
C LYS A 26 8.79 -10.48 12.41
N LYS A 27 7.89 -10.31 13.35
CA LYS A 27 8.04 -9.48 14.55
C LYS A 27 8.03 -10.33 15.82
N LYS A 28 9.03 -10.11 16.68
CA LYS A 28 9.19 -10.87 17.92
C LYS A 28 8.12 -10.60 18.98
N GLU A 29 7.61 -9.37 19.02
CA GLU A 29 6.56 -8.92 19.94
C GLU A 29 5.53 -8.08 19.18
N ILE A 30 4.24 -8.32 19.41
CA ILE A 30 3.13 -7.60 18.80
C ILE A 30 2.40 -6.82 19.88
N TYR A 31 2.14 -5.55 19.61
CA TYR A 31 1.43 -4.65 20.50
C TYR A 31 0.03 -4.30 19.94
N ASP A 32 -0.86 -3.80 20.79
CA ASP A 32 -2.19 -3.36 20.37
C ASP A 32 -2.14 -2.31 19.25
N GLY A 33 -1.12 -1.45 19.24
CA GLY A 33 -0.88 -0.49 18.17
C GLY A 33 -0.66 -1.13 16.81
N ASP A 34 -0.01 -2.28 16.74
CA ASP A 34 0.21 -3.03 15.50
C ASP A 34 -1.13 -3.51 14.91
N ILE A 35 -2.00 -4.01 15.80
CA ILE A 35 -3.35 -4.48 15.43
C ILE A 35 -4.22 -3.31 14.97
N ILE A 36 -4.16 -2.18 15.69
CA ILE A 36 -4.89 -0.96 15.34
C ILE A 36 -4.48 -0.48 13.95
N ALA A 37 -3.17 -0.44 13.65
CA ALA A 37 -2.66 -0.03 12.37
C ALA A 37 -3.16 -0.93 11.21
N LEU A 38 -3.11 -2.25 11.37
CA LEU A 38 -3.64 -3.20 10.39
C LEU A 38 -5.15 -3.04 10.17
N VAL A 39 -5.92 -2.86 11.25
CA VAL A 39 -7.37 -2.65 11.18
C VAL A 39 -7.70 -1.33 10.49
N GLN A 40 -6.98 -0.25 10.81
CA GLN A 40 -7.16 1.05 10.17
C GLN A 40 -6.88 0.99 8.67
N GLN A 41 -5.85 0.27 8.26
CA GLN A 41 -5.55 0.03 6.84
C GLN A 41 -6.76 -0.62 6.14
N GLN A 42 -7.37 -1.64 6.72
CA GLN A 42 -8.52 -2.33 6.14
C GLN A 42 -9.79 -1.48 6.13
N ILE A 43 -10.03 -0.68 7.16
CA ILE A 43 -11.18 0.23 7.20
C ILE A 43 -11.04 1.35 6.18
N SER A 44 -9.82 1.87 6.01
CA SER A 44 -9.53 2.90 5.00
C SER A 44 -9.53 2.34 3.57
N GLY A 45 -9.33 1.03 3.44
CA GLY A 45 -9.15 0.32 2.17
C GLY A 45 -10.36 -0.51 1.73
N ASN A 46 -11.58 -0.05 1.93
CA ASN A 46 -12.82 -0.71 1.46
C ASN A 46 -12.93 -0.78 -0.08
N VAL A 47 -11.88 -1.28 -0.73
CA VAL A 47 -11.78 -1.44 -2.18
C VAL A 47 -11.38 -2.87 -2.44
N ASP A 48 -12.06 -3.52 -3.37
CA ASP A 48 -11.59 -4.78 -3.94
C ASP A 48 -10.19 -4.53 -4.49
N GLU A 49 -9.15 -5.05 -3.82
CA GLU A 49 -7.76 -4.87 -4.22
C GLU A 49 -7.57 -5.54 -5.58
N GLN A 50 -7.31 -4.75 -6.60
CA GLN A 50 -7.02 -5.26 -7.94
C GLN A 50 -5.52 -5.50 -8.12
N TRP A 51 -4.68 -4.57 -7.62
CA TRP A 51 -3.24 -4.71 -7.58
C TRP A 51 -2.76 -5.10 -6.19
N THR A 52 -1.92 -6.12 -6.13
CA THR A 52 -1.30 -6.59 -4.88
C THR A 52 0.21 -6.70 -5.05
N LEU A 53 0.93 -6.47 -3.96
CA LEU A 53 2.37 -6.65 -3.90
C LEU A 53 2.70 -8.13 -3.82
N VAL A 54 3.54 -8.61 -4.75
CA VAL A 54 4.06 -9.98 -4.75
C VAL A 54 5.44 -10.03 -4.13
N ASP A 55 6.37 -9.21 -4.66
CA ASP A 55 7.75 -9.15 -4.19
C ASP A 55 8.39 -7.79 -4.54
N TYR A 56 9.43 -7.44 -3.81
CA TYR A 56 10.26 -6.28 -4.13
C TYR A 56 11.69 -6.47 -3.64
N VAL A 57 12.63 -5.95 -4.41
CA VAL A 57 14.04 -5.81 -4.01
C VAL A 57 14.44 -4.36 -4.15
N VAL A 58 15.05 -3.81 -3.10
CA VAL A 58 15.52 -2.44 -3.07
C VAL A 58 16.99 -2.39 -2.71
N THR A 59 17.77 -1.74 -3.54
CA THR A 59 19.16 -1.42 -3.26
C THR A 59 19.34 0.08 -3.33
N SER A 60 19.86 0.68 -2.28
CA SER A 60 20.17 2.10 -2.26
C SER A 60 21.42 2.40 -1.46
N GLY A 61 22.03 3.56 -1.68
CA GLY A 61 23.20 3.99 -0.94
C GLY A 61 23.61 5.40 -1.35
N LYS A 62 24.42 6.05 -0.50
CA LYS A 62 24.83 7.45 -0.68
C LYS A 62 25.46 7.75 -2.04
N SER A 63 26.16 6.80 -2.63
CA SER A 63 26.92 6.95 -3.90
C SER A 63 26.42 6.03 -5.00
N ARG A 64 25.22 5.46 -4.86
CA ARG A 64 24.58 4.59 -5.85
C ARG A 64 23.21 5.12 -6.15
N GLN A 65 22.83 5.04 -7.41
CA GLN A 65 21.44 5.24 -7.79
C GLN A 65 20.55 4.20 -7.10
N PRO A 66 19.37 4.55 -6.66
CA PRO A 66 18.44 3.58 -6.12
C PRO A 66 18.05 2.60 -7.22
N HIS A 67 18.01 1.31 -6.87
CA HIS A 67 17.52 0.25 -7.72
C HIS A 67 16.34 -0.40 -7.04
N VAL A 68 15.22 -0.48 -7.74
CA VAL A 68 14.00 -1.16 -7.27
C VAL A 68 13.60 -2.17 -8.34
N GLU A 69 13.53 -3.43 -7.96
CA GLU A 69 12.83 -4.48 -8.69
C GLU A 69 11.51 -4.74 -7.97
N LEU A 70 10.40 -4.54 -8.65
CA LEU A 70 9.06 -4.63 -8.07
C LEU A 70 8.20 -5.59 -8.89
N THR A 71 7.57 -6.53 -8.21
CA THR A 71 6.59 -7.45 -8.79
C THR A 71 5.22 -7.22 -8.16
N LEU A 72 4.25 -6.91 -9.01
CA LEU A 72 2.85 -6.74 -8.64
C LEU A 72 1.98 -7.74 -9.38
N SER A 73 0.85 -8.12 -8.79
CA SER A 73 -0.16 -8.94 -9.44
C SER A 73 -1.52 -8.24 -9.48
N CYS A 74 -2.29 -8.54 -10.54
CA CYS A 74 -3.66 -8.09 -10.72
C CYS A 74 -4.48 -9.25 -11.31
N GLY A 75 -5.32 -9.87 -10.50
CA GLY A 75 -6.00 -11.11 -10.86
C GLY A 75 -4.98 -12.23 -11.15
N ASN A 76 -5.00 -12.76 -12.38
CA ASN A 76 -4.09 -13.82 -12.81
C ASN A 76 -2.84 -13.29 -13.56
N LYS A 77 -2.64 -11.98 -13.59
CA LYS A 77 -1.49 -11.35 -14.24
C LYS A 77 -0.49 -10.91 -13.20
N GLU A 78 0.77 -11.17 -13.48
CA GLU A 78 1.90 -10.70 -12.70
C GLU A 78 2.81 -9.87 -13.61
N ALA A 79 3.32 -8.76 -13.10
CA ALA A 79 4.22 -7.88 -13.82
C ALA A 79 5.37 -7.45 -12.92
N THR A 80 6.57 -7.50 -13.47
CA THR A 80 7.81 -7.08 -12.80
C THR A 80 8.45 -5.94 -13.57
N GLU A 81 8.90 -4.91 -12.86
CA GLU A 81 9.68 -3.80 -13.40
C GLU A 81 10.90 -3.53 -12.56
N CYS A 82 11.99 -3.17 -13.26
CA CYS A 82 13.25 -2.74 -12.67
C CYS A 82 13.46 -1.26 -12.95
N ILE A 83 13.63 -0.48 -11.90
CA ILE A 83 13.85 0.98 -11.96
C ILE A 83 15.20 1.32 -11.34
N GLU A 84 16.01 2.05 -12.11
CA GLU A 84 17.30 2.61 -11.67
C GLU A 84 17.26 4.14 -11.75
N LEU A 85 16.17 4.73 -11.33
CA LEU A 85 15.90 6.17 -11.35
C LEU A 85 15.37 6.63 -10.00
N GLY A 86 15.46 7.93 -9.76
CA GLY A 86 14.89 8.58 -8.60
C GLY A 86 15.93 9.11 -7.62
N ASP A 87 15.47 9.97 -6.73
CA ASP A 87 16.30 10.60 -5.69
C ASP A 87 16.51 9.70 -4.46
N GLY A 88 15.83 8.55 -4.43
CA GLY A 88 15.91 7.57 -3.34
C GLY A 88 15.00 6.37 -3.56
N PRO A 89 15.04 5.38 -2.64
CA PRO A 89 14.30 4.13 -2.80
C PRO A 89 12.78 4.33 -2.85
N ILE A 90 12.25 5.30 -2.14
CA ILE A 90 10.82 5.62 -2.15
C ILE A 90 10.41 6.19 -3.51
N ASP A 91 11.19 7.14 -4.06
CA ASP A 91 10.91 7.73 -5.36
C ASP A 91 11.02 6.68 -6.48
N ALA A 92 12.04 5.83 -6.43
CA ALA A 92 12.16 4.70 -7.36
C ALA A 92 10.98 3.71 -7.27
N ALA A 93 10.44 3.48 -6.06
CA ALA A 93 9.25 2.67 -5.89
C ALA A 93 7.99 3.31 -6.51
N PHE A 94 7.84 4.65 -6.41
CA PHE A 94 6.78 5.37 -7.12
C PHE A 94 6.85 5.11 -8.63
N TRP A 95 8.03 5.29 -9.24
CA TRP A 95 8.24 5.03 -10.66
C TRP A 95 7.91 3.59 -11.05
N ALA A 96 8.31 2.60 -10.24
CA ALA A 96 8.02 1.20 -10.50
C ALA A 96 6.53 0.90 -10.48
N VAL A 97 5.82 1.38 -9.46
CA VAL A 97 4.36 1.19 -9.33
C VAL A 97 3.61 1.85 -10.47
N GLU A 98 3.94 3.10 -10.82
CA GLU A 98 3.32 3.81 -11.94
C GLU A 98 3.54 3.10 -13.28
N LYS A 99 4.76 2.59 -13.50
CA LYS A 99 5.11 1.87 -14.72
C LYS A 99 4.36 0.56 -14.87
N ILE A 100 4.23 -0.23 -13.79
CA ILE A 100 3.49 -1.50 -13.81
C ILE A 100 1.99 -1.27 -13.98
N THR A 101 1.43 -0.31 -13.25
CA THR A 101 -0.02 -0.10 -13.22
C THR A 101 -0.53 0.76 -14.37
N GLY A 102 0.34 1.54 -15.01
CA GLY A 102 -0.01 2.53 -16.03
C GLY A 102 -0.81 3.72 -15.48
N ILE A 103 -0.78 3.95 -14.16
CA ILE A 103 -1.52 5.02 -13.49
C ILE A 103 -0.51 6.02 -12.94
N GLU A 104 -0.49 7.21 -13.56
CA GLU A 104 0.33 8.33 -13.11
C GLU A 104 -0.30 8.99 -11.87
N LEU A 105 0.51 9.26 -10.88
CA LEU A 105 0.11 9.85 -9.61
C LEU A 105 0.93 11.12 -9.34
N VAL A 106 0.26 12.19 -8.99
CA VAL A 106 0.93 13.40 -8.48
C VAL A 106 0.85 13.36 -6.95
N CYS A 107 1.97 13.16 -6.30
CA CYS A 107 2.04 13.15 -4.84
C CYS A 107 1.76 14.57 -4.30
N LYS A 108 0.71 14.72 -3.48
CA LYS A 108 0.32 15.97 -2.83
C LYS A 108 0.77 16.02 -1.38
N ASP A 109 0.68 14.89 -0.69
CA ASP A 109 1.11 14.77 0.70
C ASP A 109 1.64 13.35 0.96
N PHE A 110 2.73 13.27 1.67
CA PHE A 110 3.39 12.00 2.02
C PHE A 110 3.87 12.08 3.46
N ARG A 111 3.30 11.25 4.31
CA ARG A 111 3.63 11.20 5.74
C ARG A 111 3.96 9.79 6.16
N VAL A 112 5.11 9.67 6.79
CA VAL A 112 5.54 8.42 7.45
C VAL A 112 5.51 8.65 8.95
N ARG A 113 4.85 7.77 9.68
CA ARG A 113 4.88 7.78 11.14
C ARG A 113 5.11 6.38 11.68
N SER A 114 5.72 6.31 12.85
CA SER A 114 5.77 5.06 13.60
C SER A 114 4.42 4.85 14.29
N ALA A 115 3.74 3.76 13.96
CA ALA A 115 2.48 3.40 14.60
C ALA A 115 2.70 2.70 15.94
N THR A 116 3.91 2.17 16.18
CA THR A 116 4.29 1.44 17.39
C THR A 116 5.68 1.84 17.89
N LEU A 117 6.07 1.37 19.06
CA LEU A 117 7.37 1.64 19.65
C LEU A 117 8.36 0.50 19.39
N GLY A 118 9.66 0.81 19.37
CA GLY A 118 10.74 -0.16 19.23
C GLY A 118 11.46 -0.11 17.89
N ARG A 119 12.49 -0.94 17.73
CA ARG A 119 13.31 -0.99 16.49
C ARG A 119 12.56 -1.67 15.33
N ASP A 120 11.63 -2.52 15.66
CA ASP A 120 10.73 -3.25 14.75
C ASP A 120 9.33 -2.61 14.71
N ALA A 121 9.27 -1.31 15.02
CA ALA A 121 8.03 -0.55 14.98
C ALA A 121 7.42 -0.59 13.58
N ILE A 122 6.10 -0.71 13.54
CA ILE A 122 5.34 -0.57 12.30
C ILE A 122 5.43 0.88 11.81
N GLY A 123 5.87 1.05 10.57
CA GLY A 123 5.75 2.28 9.81
C GLY A 123 4.37 2.36 9.16
N GLU A 124 3.66 3.45 9.39
CA GLU A 124 2.43 3.78 8.66
C GLU A 124 2.73 4.91 7.69
N VAL A 125 2.46 4.66 6.41
CA VAL A 125 2.51 5.68 5.36
C VAL A 125 1.09 6.12 5.05
N ASN A 126 0.85 7.43 5.16
CA ASN A 126 -0.35 8.10 4.70
C ASN A 126 0.02 8.91 3.45
N LEU A 127 -0.61 8.57 2.35
CA LEU A 127 -0.36 9.15 1.04
C LEU A 127 -1.61 9.86 0.54
N GLU A 128 -1.44 11.08 0.01
CA GLU A 128 -2.45 11.77 -0.75
C GLU A 128 -1.90 12.04 -2.16
N VAL A 129 -2.59 11.52 -3.16
CA VAL A 129 -2.19 11.62 -4.57
C VAL A 129 -3.32 12.21 -5.41
N GLU A 130 -2.94 12.92 -6.48
CA GLU A 130 -3.87 13.37 -7.49
C GLU A 130 -3.72 12.53 -8.75
N HIS A 131 -4.85 12.10 -9.30
CA HIS A 131 -4.96 11.47 -10.61
C HIS A 131 -6.12 12.11 -11.38
N LYS A 132 -5.82 12.67 -12.55
CA LYS A 132 -6.81 13.33 -13.44
C LYS A 132 -7.67 14.38 -12.72
N GLY A 133 -7.04 15.20 -11.86
CA GLY A 133 -7.70 16.29 -11.14
C GLY A 133 -8.54 15.85 -9.93
N ARG A 134 -8.51 14.59 -9.55
CA ARG A 134 -9.14 14.06 -8.33
C ARG A 134 -8.10 13.59 -7.33
N THR A 135 -8.38 13.82 -6.06
CA THR A 135 -7.50 13.43 -4.97
C THR A 135 -7.92 12.09 -4.36
N TYR A 136 -6.95 11.22 -4.17
CA TYR A 136 -7.13 9.90 -3.58
C TYR A 136 -6.17 9.74 -2.39
N ARG A 137 -6.62 9.03 -1.38
CA ARG A 137 -5.81 8.71 -0.21
C ARG A 137 -5.48 7.23 -0.19
N GLY A 138 -4.23 6.93 0.14
CA GLY A 138 -3.75 5.59 0.37
C GLY A 138 -3.09 5.47 1.73
N VAL A 139 -3.23 4.31 2.34
CA VAL A 139 -2.59 3.97 3.61
C VAL A 139 -1.87 2.64 3.43
N GLY A 140 -0.62 2.59 3.85
CA GLY A 140 0.19 1.38 3.87
C GLY A 140 0.88 1.21 5.20
N VAL A 141 0.99 -0.03 5.64
CA VAL A 141 1.51 -0.39 6.96
C VAL A 141 2.48 -1.55 6.82
N SER A 142 3.71 -1.36 7.25
CA SER A 142 4.74 -2.41 7.29
C SER A 142 5.84 -2.04 8.30
N THR A 143 6.66 -3.01 8.66
CA THR A 143 7.93 -2.77 9.36
C THR A 143 9.00 -2.18 8.44
N ASP A 144 8.81 -2.26 7.12
CA ASP A 144 9.66 -1.64 6.10
C ASP A 144 8.97 -0.41 5.49
N SER A 145 9.68 0.72 5.44
CA SER A 145 9.13 1.98 4.95
C SER A 145 8.90 2.00 3.43
N VAL A 146 9.66 1.23 2.67
CA VAL A 146 9.46 1.10 1.23
C VAL A 146 8.23 0.24 0.97
N GLU A 147 8.09 -0.90 1.66
CA GLU A 147 6.91 -1.74 1.57
C GLU A 147 5.64 -0.96 1.95
N SER A 148 5.65 -0.24 3.08
CA SER A 148 4.49 0.56 3.48
C SER A 148 4.14 1.65 2.48
N THR A 149 5.13 2.21 1.77
CA THR A 149 4.91 3.16 0.68
C THR A 149 4.24 2.49 -0.52
N ILE A 150 4.76 1.34 -0.97
CA ILE A 150 4.17 0.57 -2.08
C ILE A 150 2.72 0.21 -1.75
N LEU A 151 2.46 -0.29 -0.54
CA LEU A 151 1.10 -0.63 -0.09
C LEU A 151 0.16 0.59 -0.07
N ALA A 152 0.63 1.76 0.35
CA ALA A 152 -0.15 2.99 0.32
C ALA A 152 -0.49 3.40 -1.12
N MET A 153 0.46 3.29 -2.05
CA MET A 153 0.23 3.57 -3.46
C MET A 153 -0.80 2.61 -4.06
N LEU A 154 -0.66 1.31 -3.83
CA LEU A 154 -1.60 0.31 -4.33
C LEU A 154 -3.00 0.54 -3.75
N ASN A 155 -3.12 0.93 -2.49
CA ASN A 155 -4.38 1.28 -1.86
C ASN A 155 -5.05 2.46 -2.58
N ALA A 156 -4.31 3.53 -2.91
CA ALA A 156 -4.83 4.66 -3.68
C ALA A 156 -5.20 4.26 -5.12
N ILE A 157 -4.36 3.50 -5.81
CA ILE A 157 -4.57 3.04 -7.19
C ILE A 157 -5.82 2.16 -7.28
N ASN A 158 -5.99 1.22 -6.36
CA ASN A 158 -7.16 0.34 -6.34
C ASN A 158 -8.46 1.13 -6.16
N ARG A 159 -8.44 2.23 -5.39
CA ARG A 159 -9.58 3.17 -5.30
C ARG A 159 -9.87 3.86 -6.62
N ILE A 160 -8.83 4.32 -7.33
CA ILE A 160 -8.96 4.93 -8.66
C ILE A 160 -9.64 3.97 -9.63
N ILE A 161 -9.24 2.69 -9.60
CA ILE A 161 -9.80 1.65 -10.49
C ILE A 161 -11.25 1.34 -10.14
N SER A 162 -11.58 1.20 -8.86
CA SER A 162 -12.95 0.92 -8.41
C SER A 162 -13.93 2.02 -8.77
N GLU A 163 -13.54 3.29 -8.66
CA GLU A 163 -14.39 4.42 -9.08
C GLU A 163 -14.68 4.39 -10.59
N LYS A 164 -13.66 4.05 -11.41
CA LYS A 164 -13.86 3.92 -12.87
C LYS A 164 -14.86 2.82 -13.22
N SER A 165 -14.79 1.68 -12.53
CA SER A 165 -15.68 0.54 -12.75
C SER A 165 -17.13 0.88 -12.38
N THR A 166 -17.36 1.63 -11.32
CA THR A 166 -18.69 2.08 -10.89
C THR A 166 -19.31 3.05 -11.89
N THR A 167 -18.55 4.02 -12.38
CA THR A 167 -19.02 5.03 -13.35
C THR A 167 -19.37 4.41 -14.69
N GLN A 168 -18.64 3.38 -15.14
CA GLN A 168 -18.95 2.66 -16.38
C GLN A 168 -20.24 1.83 -16.29
N ASN A 169 -20.50 1.20 -15.13
CA ASN A 169 -21.72 0.42 -14.89
C ASN A 169 -22.98 1.28 -14.81
N GLU A 170 -22.88 2.51 -14.31
CA GLU A 170 -24.00 3.47 -14.28
C GLU A 170 -24.32 4.01 -15.69
N SER A 171 -23.28 4.26 -16.51
CA SER A 171 -23.45 4.73 -17.89
C SER A 171 -24.02 3.66 -18.83
N ALA A 172 -23.87 2.38 -18.51
CA ALA A 172 -24.41 1.26 -19.31
C ALA A 172 -25.87 0.89 -18.95
N ARG A 173 -26.43 1.50 -17.89
CA ARG A 173 -27.82 1.26 -17.42
C ARG A 173 -28.80 2.36 -17.83
N ASN A 174 -28.32 3.44 -18.45
CA ASN A 174 -29.14 4.50 -19.06
C ASN A 174 -29.11 4.38 -20.59
#